data_4e570e6c312d79c24d2c8aca74060d56
#
_entry.id   4e570e6c312d79c24d2c8aca74060d56
#
_cell.length_a   1.000
_cell.length_b   1.000
_cell.length_c   1.000
_cell.angle_alpha   90.00
_cell.angle_beta   90.00
_cell.angle_gamma   90.00
#
_symmetry.space_group_name_H-M   'P 1'
#
loop_
_entity.id
_entity.type
_entity.pdbx_description
1 polymer ?
#
loop_
_entity_poly.entity_id
_entity_poly.type
_entity_poly.pdbx_seq_one_letter_code
_entity_poly.pdbx_strand_id
1 'polypeptide(L)'
;MASKPLRPCRHPGCPELTREGWCPAHKPKQAPRRESAAWHGWYSLPVWTDDLRPAQLLAEPFCEECDRRGVRTWATDVDHIRDHKGDWALFTARDNLQSLCHYCHARKTMREQWQKRREKQV
;
A
#
# COMPACT_ATOMS: atom_id res chain seq x y z
N MET A 1 -4.94 -24.55 -30.17
CA MET A 1 -4.43 -23.37 -29.41
C MET A 1 -2.93 -23.28 -29.60
N ALA A 2 -2.47 -22.10 -29.96
CA ALA A 2 -1.04 -21.87 -30.15
C ALA A 2 -0.34 -21.82 -28.77
N SER A 3 0.60 -22.73 -28.53
CA SER A 3 1.44 -22.66 -27.32
C SER A 3 2.48 -21.55 -27.51
N LYS A 4 2.89 -20.94 -26.40
CA LYS A 4 3.94 -19.92 -26.42
C LYS A 4 5.25 -20.55 -26.94
N PRO A 5 6.02 -19.81 -27.74
CA PRO A 5 7.29 -20.36 -28.23
C PRO A 5 8.29 -20.55 -27.09
N LEU A 6 9.17 -21.53 -27.24
CA LEU A 6 10.28 -21.75 -26.32
C LEU A 6 11.29 -20.60 -26.44
N ARG A 7 11.75 -20.11 -25.30
CA ARG A 7 12.77 -19.07 -25.19
C ARG A 7 13.78 -19.41 -24.10
N PRO A 8 15.01 -18.92 -24.19
CA PRO A 8 15.97 -19.13 -23.11
C PRO A 8 15.48 -18.57 -21.78
N CYS A 9 15.83 -19.26 -20.70
CA CYS A 9 15.58 -18.78 -19.35
C CYS A 9 16.18 -17.36 -19.17
N ARG A 10 15.49 -16.49 -18.44
CA ARG A 10 15.93 -15.10 -18.19
C ARG A 10 17.16 -15.02 -17.31
N HIS A 11 17.52 -16.07 -16.59
CA HIS A 11 18.72 -16.07 -15.78
C HIS A 11 19.96 -15.95 -16.67
N PRO A 12 20.86 -14.98 -16.41
CA PRO A 12 22.06 -14.81 -17.23
C PRO A 12 22.89 -16.10 -17.31
N GLY A 13 23.22 -16.52 -18.54
CA GLY A 13 24.03 -17.72 -18.77
C GLY A 13 23.28 -19.03 -18.71
N CYS A 14 21.98 -19.05 -18.46
CA CYS A 14 21.20 -20.29 -18.44
C CYS A 14 20.74 -20.68 -19.85
N PRO A 15 21.12 -21.87 -20.38
CA PRO A 15 20.74 -22.29 -21.72
C PRO A 15 19.38 -22.96 -21.80
N GLU A 16 18.72 -23.18 -20.67
CA GLU A 16 17.46 -23.92 -20.62
C GLU A 16 16.35 -23.15 -21.36
N LEU A 17 15.60 -23.90 -22.18
CA LEU A 17 14.46 -23.35 -22.90
C LEU A 17 13.20 -23.51 -22.08
N THR A 18 12.41 -22.46 -22.05
CA THR A 18 11.16 -22.41 -21.27
C THR A 18 10.10 -21.60 -22.00
N ARG A 19 8.84 -21.91 -21.75
CA ARG A 19 7.69 -21.10 -22.24
C ARG A 19 7.27 -20.03 -21.24
N GLU A 20 7.72 -20.11 -20.00
CA GLU A 20 7.27 -19.25 -18.89
C GLU A 20 8.25 -18.13 -18.52
N GLY A 21 9.39 -18.05 -19.23
CA GLY A 21 10.42 -17.05 -18.97
C GLY A 21 11.49 -17.48 -17.98
N TRP A 22 11.22 -18.47 -17.13
CA TRP A 22 12.16 -19.03 -16.16
C TRP A 22 12.09 -20.55 -16.19
N CYS A 23 13.24 -21.20 -16.17
CA CYS A 23 13.28 -22.65 -16.00
C CYS A 23 12.92 -23.01 -14.54
N PRO A 24 12.58 -24.28 -14.25
CA PRO A 24 12.20 -24.66 -12.88
C PRO A 24 13.25 -24.33 -11.81
N ALA A 25 14.55 -24.39 -12.19
CA ALA A 25 15.64 -24.09 -11.26
C ALA A 25 15.78 -22.59 -10.92
N HIS A 26 15.36 -21.71 -11.82
CA HIS A 26 15.51 -20.26 -11.67
C HIS A 26 14.18 -19.51 -11.48
N LYS A 27 13.09 -20.25 -11.35
CA LYS A 27 11.78 -19.63 -11.09
C LYS A 27 11.83 -18.84 -9.78
N PRO A 28 11.53 -17.52 -9.81
CA PRO A 28 11.55 -16.73 -8.59
C PRO A 28 10.56 -17.28 -7.57
N LYS A 29 10.99 -17.37 -6.31
CA LYS A 29 10.09 -17.71 -5.22
C LYS A 29 9.11 -16.56 -5.05
N GLN A 30 7.83 -16.87 -4.92
CA GLN A 30 6.85 -15.84 -4.59
C GLN A 30 7.21 -15.22 -3.26
N ALA A 31 7.22 -13.88 -3.24
CA ALA A 31 7.41 -13.18 -1.98
C ALA A 31 6.31 -13.58 -1.00
N PRO A 32 6.63 -13.74 0.29
CA PRO A 32 5.61 -14.02 1.30
C PRO A 32 4.54 -12.93 1.25
N ARG A 33 3.28 -13.33 1.40
CA ARG A 33 2.16 -12.38 1.44
C ARG A 33 2.40 -11.38 2.55
N ARG A 34 2.18 -10.10 2.24
CA ARG A 34 2.24 -9.05 3.25
C ARG A 34 1.18 -9.34 4.32
N GLU A 35 1.52 -9.04 5.57
CA GLU A 35 0.58 -9.13 6.69
C GLU A 35 -0.71 -8.39 6.40
N SER A 36 -0.62 -7.23 5.72
CA SER A 36 -1.76 -6.41 5.32
C SER A 36 -2.63 -7.02 4.23
N ALA A 37 -2.26 -8.16 3.63
CA ALA A 37 -3.05 -8.77 2.55
C ALA A 37 -4.46 -9.13 2.99
N ALA A 38 -4.66 -9.47 4.26
CA ALA A 38 -5.97 -9.86 4.79
C ALA A 38 -7.00 -8.71 4.75
N TRP A 39 -6.55 -7.45 4.86
CA TRP A 39 -7.46 -6.29 4.90
C TRP A 39 -7.21 -5.28 3.79
N HIS A 40 -6.29 -5.54 2.89
CA HIS A 40 -5.97 -4.61 1.79
C HIS A 40 -7.19 -4.38 0.90
N GLY A 41 -8.00 -5.40 0.67
CA GLY A 41 -9.24 -5.29 -0.12
C GLY A 41 -10.32 -4.40 0.49
N TRP A 42 -10.22 -4.03 1.77
CA TRP A 42 -11.19 -3.14 2.42
C TRP A 42 -11.24 -1.76 1.77
N TYR A 43 -10.11 -1.30 1.20
CA TYR A 43 -10.03 -0.01 0.51
C TYR A 43 -10.80 0.02 -0.82
N SER A 44 -11.25 -1.14 -1.30
CA SER A 44 -12.12 -1.26 -2.47
C SER A 44 -13.60 -1.41 -2.12
N LEU A 45 -13.92 -1.51 -0.84
CA LEU A 45 -15.32 -1.64 -0.40
C LEU A 45 -16.06 -0.32 -0.51
N PRO A 46 -17.40 -0.35 -0.82
CA PRO A 46 -18.19 0.89 -0.91
C PRO A 46 -18.18 1.73 0.36
N VAL A 47 -18.09 1.11 1.54
CA VAL A 47 -17.99 1.87 2.80
C VAL A 47 -16.78 2.81 2.80
N TRP A 48 -15.69 2.41 2.14
CA TRP A 48 -14.51 3.25 2.00
C TRP A 48 -14.62 4.20 0.81
N THR A 49 -14.86 3.65 -0.39
CA THR A 49 -14.79 4.42 -1.64
C THR A 49 -15.92 5.42 -1.79
N ASP A 50 -17.12 5.10 -1.27
CA ASP A 50 -18.33 5.88 -1.49
C ASP A 50 -18.77 6.68 -0.27
N ASP A 51 -18.22 6.38 0.91
CA ASP A 51 -18.62 7.02 2.16
C ASP A 51 -17.43 7.62 2.92
N LEU A 52 -16.62 6.78 3.55
CA LEU A 52 -15.56 7.26 4.47
C LEU A 52 -14.57 8.20 3.81
N ARG A 53 -14.01 7.81 2.67
CA ARG A 53 -13.01 8.60 1.97
C ARG A 53 -13.57 9.92 1.45
N PRO A 54 -14.66 9.96 0.66
CA PRO A 54 -15.18 11.24 0.17
C PRO A 54 -15.71 12.13 1.28
N ALA A 55 -16.32 11.58 2.33
CA ALA A 55 -16.81 12.36 3.47
C ALA A 55 -15.64 13.03 4.21
N GLN A 56 -14.53 12.34 4.40
CA GLN A 56 -13.35 12.89 5.05
C GLN A 56 -12.74 14.04 4.24
N LEU A 57 -12.61 13.87 2.93
CA LEU A 57 -12.06 14.91 2.05
C LEU A 57 -12.99 16.13 1.92
N LEU A 58 -14.30 15.92 2.05
CA LEU A 58 -15.26 17.00 2.06
C LEU A 58 -15.19 17.78 3.36
N ALA A 59 -15.08 17.09 4.50
CA ALA A 59 -15.01 17.72 5.82
C ALA A 59 -13.67 18.44 6.05
N GLU A 60 -12.57 17.84 5.57
CA GLU A 60 -11.21 18.37 5.70
C GLU A 60 -10.52 18.34 4.34
N PRO A 61 -10.74 19.37 3.49
CA PRO A 61 -10.21 19.34 2.12
C PRO A 61 -8.71 19.62 2.02
N PHE A 62 -8.08 20.12 3.08
CA PHE A 62 -6.67 20.49 3.08
C PHE A 62 -5.84 19.50 3.90
N CYS A 63 -4.58 19.33 3.51
CA CYS A 63 -3.62 18.48 4.22
C CYS A 63 -3.42 18.99 5.66
N GLU A 64 -3.72 18.15 6.62
CA GLU A 64 -3.62 18.51 8.05
C GLU A 64 -2.16 18.80 8.46
N GLU A 65 -1.21 18.01 7.96
CA GLU A 65 0.21 18.19 8.28
C GLU A 65 0.78 19.49 7.69
N CYS A 66 0.42 19.82 6.45
CA CYS A 66 0.82 21.10 5.84
C CYS A 66 0.19 22.27 6.59
N ASP A 67 -1.06 22.13 7.02
CA ASP A 67 -1.78 23.17 7.77
C ASP A 67 -1.07 23.49 9.10
N ARG A 68 -0.56 22.49 9.81
CA ARG A 68 0.23 22.69 11.04
C ARG A 68 1.50 23.51 10.80
N ARG A 69 2.03 23.47 9.59
CA ARG A 69 3.22 24.24 9.18
C ARG A 69 2.88 25.59 8.57
N GLY A 70 1.59 25.95 8.56
CA GLY A 70 1.11 27.22 8.00
C GLY A 70 1.02 27.24 6.48
N VAL A 71 1.03 26.07 5.84
CA VAL A 71 0.92 25.93 4.38
C VAL A 71 -0.41 25.26 4.04
N ARG A 72 -1.17 25.88 3.13
CA ARG A 72 -2.45 25.32 2.69
C ARG A 72 -2.26 24.53 1.42
N THR A 73 -2.38 23.20 1.53
CA THR A 73 -2.22 22.25 0.43
C THR A 73 -3.47 21.37 0.33
N TRP A 74 -4.02 21.20 -0.88
CA TRP A 74 -5.14 20.30 -1.07
C TRP A 74 -4.76 18.88 -0.65
N ALA A 75 -5.64 18.24 0.12
CA ALA A 75 -5.50 16.84 0.45
C ALA A 75 -5.99 15.98 -0.70
N THR A 76 -5.29 14.90 -0.98
CA THR A 76 -5.66 13.91 -1.98
C THR A 76 -5.84 12.53 -1.37
N ASP A 77 -5.25 12.31 -0.21
CA ASP A 77 -5.19 11.01 0.45
C ASP A 77 -5.91 11.08 1.79
N VAL A 78 -6.59 9.99 2.14
CA VAL A 78 -7.16 9.80 3.48
C VAL A 78 -6.36 8.72 4.17
N ASP A 79 -5.84 9.03 5.35
CA ASP A 79 -4.98 8.17 6.14
C ASP A 79 -5.61 7.88 7.49
N HIS A 80 -5.23 6.78 8.11
CA HIS A 80 -5.63 6.44 9.47
C HIS A 80 -4.61 7.04 10.44
N ILE A 81 -5.09 7.80 11.42
CA ILE A 81 -4.22 8.41 12.45
C ILE A 81 -3.49 7.31 13.21
N ARG A 82 -4.24 6.30 13.64
CA ARG A 82 -3.69 5.07 14.21
C ARG A 82 -3.87 3.94 13.21
N ASP A 83 -2.79 3.20 12.93
CA ASP A 83 -2.85 2.04 12.05
C ASP A 83 -3.89 1.04 12.58
N HIS A 84 -4.87 0.70 11.75
CA HIS A 84 -5.96 -0.19 12.16
C HIS A 84 -5.54 -1.65 12.31
N LYS A 85 -4.46 -2.07 11.63
CA LYS A 85 -3.89 -3.44 11.70
C LYS A 85 -4.93 -4.55 11.54
N GLY A 86 -5.93 -4.33 10.68
CA GLY A 86 -7.02 -5.28 10.47
C GLY A 86 -8.17 -5.17 11.47
N ASP A 87 -8.20 -4.16 12.31
CA ASP A 87 -9.31 -3.87 13.21
C ASP A 87 -10.37 -3.06 12.45
N TRP A 88 -11.53 -3.67 12.21
CA TRP A 88 -12.61 -3.03 11.46
C TRP A 88 -13.14 -1.77 12.14
N ALA A 89 -13.22 -1.76 13.45
CA ALA A 89 -13.69 -0.59 14.19
C ALA A 89 -12.74 0.60 14.00
N LEU A 90 -11.43 0.38 14.06
CA LEU A 90 -10.43 1.41 13.79
C LEU A 90 -10.42 1.84 12.32
N PHE A 91 -10.63 0.90 11.41
CA PHE A 91 -10.69 1.18 9.97
C PHE A 91 -11.86 2.10 9.62
N THR A 92 -13.02 1.89 10.23
CA THR A 92 -14.26 2.64 9.94
C THR A 92 -14.50 3.82 10.88
N ALA A 93 -13.67 4.02 11.90
CA ALA A 93 -13.82 5.13 12.84
C ALA A 93 -13.51 6.47 12.15
N ARG A 94 -14.51 7.32 12.02
CA ARG A 94 -14.36 8.63 11.35
C ARG A 94 -13.36 9.54 12.07
N ASP A 95 -13.28 9.47 13.38
CA ASP A 95 -12.32 10.23 14.17
C ASP A 95 -10.89 9.71 14.08
N ASN A 96 -10.70 8.52 13.48
CA ASN A 96 -9.38 7.96 13.20
C ASN A 96 -8.89 8.26 11.78
N LEU A 97 -9.58 9.12 11.03
CA LEU A 97 -9.22 9.50 9.68
C LEU A 97 -8.63 10.91 9.66
N GLN A 98 -7.68 11.13 8.77
CA GLN A 98 -7.11 12.45 8.52
C GLN A 98 -6.86 12.65 7.04
N SER A 99 -6.94 13.91 6.60
CA SER A 99 -6.67 14.29 5.21
C SER A 99 -5.22 14.70 5.07
N LEU A 100 -4.52 14.11 4.10
CA LEU A 100 -3.12 14.41 3.83
C LEU A 100 -2.91 14.61 2.32
N CYS A 101 -1.92 15.46 1.96
CA CYS A 101 -1.42 15.44 0.60
C CYS A 101 -0.55 14.20 0.40
N HIS A 102 -0.35 13.83 -0.86
CA HIS A 102 0.42 12.62 -1.18
C HIS A 102 1.82 12.63 -0.59
N TYR A 103 2.49 13.78 -0.60
CA TYR A 103 3.84 13.93 -0.04
C TYR A 103 3.87 13.64 1.47
N CYS A 104 2.97 14.24 2.24
CA CYS A 104 2.91 14.04 3.70
C CYS A 104 2.49 12.61 4.04
N HIS A 105 1.58 12.03 3.28
CA HIS A 105 1.17 10.64 3.46
C HIS A 105 2.34 9.67 3.22
N ALA A 106 3.10 9.89 2.15
CA ALA A 106 4.27 9.06 1.86
C ALA A 106 5.33 9.16 2.96
N ARG A 107 5.59 10.37 3.47
CA ARG A 107 6.53 10.59 4.57
C ARG A 107 6.11 9.87 5.85
N LYS A 108 4.82 9.95 6.18
CA LYS A 108 4.27 9.24 7.35
C LYS A 108 4.45 7.74 7.22
N THR A 109 4.13 7.18 6.07
CA THR A 109 4.30 5.75 5.78
C THR A 109 5.76 5.32 5.93
N MET A 110 6.70 6.09 5.41
CA MET A 110 8.13 5.81 5.56
C MET A 110 8.56 5.81 7.02
N ARG A 111 8.14 6.82 7.81
CA ARG A 111 8.46 6.89 9.24
C ARG A 111 7.95 5.67 10.00
N GLU A 112 6.74 5.23 9.71
CA GLU A 112 6.14 4.06 10.34
C GLU A 112 6.90 2.78 9.99
N GLN A 113 7.32 2.64 8.73
CA GLN A 113 8.12 1.49 8.30
C GLN A 113 9.48 1.46 8.99
N TRP A 114 10.12 2.61 9.14
CA TRP A 114 11.41 2.72 9.83
C TRP A 114 11.30 2.34 11.30
N GLN A 115 10.24 2.77 11.98
CA GLN A 115 9.97 2.41 13.35
C GLN A 115 9.79 0.89 13.51
N LYS A 116 9.02 0.27 12.62
CA LYS A 116 8.83 -1.19 12.61
C LYS A 116 10.14 -1.95 12.43
N ARG A 117 11.04 -1.45 11.57
CA ARG A 117 12.35 -2.06 11.38
C ARG A 117 13.22 -1.95 12.63
N ARG A 118 13.21 -0.81 13.31
CA ARG A 118 13.93 -0.64 14.57
C ARG A 118 13.44 -1.58 15.65
N GLU A 119 12.13 -1.75 15.78
CA GLU A 119 11.52 -2.65 16.74
C GLU A 119 11.93 -4.11 16.52
N LYS A 120 12.10 -4.52 15.26
CA LYS A 120 12.53 -5.87 14.90
C LYS A 120 14.01 -6.14 15.16
N GLN A 121 14.83 -5.11 15.34
CA GLN A 121 16.28 -5.24 15.58
C GLN A 121 16.65 -5.31 17.06
N VAL A 122 15.69 -5.16 17.94
CA VAL A 122 15.92 -5.20 19.41
C VAL A 122 15.74 -6.60 19.96
#